data_e20d627238dd84be7493378c13bbd8bf
#
_entry.id   e20d627238dd84be7493378c13bbd8bf
#
_cell.length_a   1.000
_cell.length_b   1.000
_cell.length_c   1.000
_cell.angle_alpha   90.00
_cell.angle_beta   90.00
_cell.angle_gamma   90.00
#
_symmetry.space_group_name_H-M   'P 1'
#
loop_
_entity.id
_entity.type
_entity.pdbx_description
1 polymer ?
#
loop_
_entity_poly.entity_id
_entity_poly.type
_entity_poly.pdbx_seq_one_letter_code
_entity_poly.pdbx_strand_id
1 'polypeptide(L)'
;MRGTHNNNTEGLYRVTSCIDFFAFSSLSLLLFFTFFTYFGSSHHVFFSSSPWSWTPSSSSSFFSLFSSFRCPPPPPLMNPKMAMYPTFSNVKMQRAVANLVEELNEKSIISRRGDKKMERIEAGLSKARASIKDAILKSRYSPPLAQDTDYVPRGDIYRDAFVFQRSYMVMEKMFKIYVYEEGEAPLFHYGPSKDIYSTEGIFLGLIESNTHFRTYDADEAHVYFLPFSVVMILQHLFDPITRDKGVLERVVGDYVRIVSTKYPYWNRSLGADHFMLSCHDWGPRATWYEHHLYFTSMRVLCNANTSEFFNPRKDVSFPEINLRTGDLTGLTSGSSNRTILAFFAGRLHGRIRPVLFQHWKDKDNDVKVYEKLPENSPLSYKEMMERSKYCLCPSGYEVASPRVVEAIYAECVPVLISEDYVLPFSDVLDWDKFSIKVSVRELPELKRILMGIGDDEYKSLHRGVKQVQRHFVVNDPPKRYDVFHMMIHSLWLRRLNLRINA
;
A
#
# COMPACT_ATOMS: atom_id res chain seq x y z
N MET A 1 -26.51 8.41 67.68
CA MET A 1 -25.62 7.23 67.61
C MET A 1 -25.22 7.08 66.17
N ARG A 2 -24.19 7.70 65.76
CA ARG A 2 -22.77 7.32 65.58
C ARG A 2 -22.58 5.98 64.85
N GLY A 3 -22.07 6.04 63.67
CA GLY A 3 -21.50 4.94 62.93
C GLY A 3 -20.51 5.49 61.87
N THR A 4 -19.25 5.41 62.22
CA THR A 4 -18.08 5.71 61.40
C THR A 4 -17.84 4.58 60.38
N HIS A 5 -17.56 4.90 59.10
CA HIS A 5 -16.95 4.01 58.13
C HIS A 5 -15.95 4.81 57.29
N ASN A 6 -14.72 4.67 57.53
CA ASN A 6 -13.70 3.71 57.15
C ASN A 6 -13.15 3.97 55.73
N ASN A 7 -12.07 4.77 55.69
CA ASN A 7 -11.21 5.04 54.55
C ASN A 7 -10.08 3.98 54.42
N ASN A 8 -10.37 2.71 54.13
CA ASN A 8 -9.35 1.67 54.03
C ASN A 8 -9.37 0.89 52.71
N THR A 9 -10.19 1.29 51.73
CA THR A 9 -10.28 0.56 50.48
C THR A 9 -9.37 1.08 49.33
N GLU A 10 -8.90 2.31 49.39
CA GLU A 10 -7.99 2.85 48.35
C GLU A 10 -6.53 2.39 48.48
N GLY A 11 -6.08 1.98 49.65
CA GLY A 11 -4.74 1.43 49.88
C GLY A 11 -4.57 0.00 49.33
N LEU A 12 -5.64 -0.78 49.33
CA LEU A 12 -5.60 -2.20 48.87
C LEU A 12 -5.57 -2.31 47.32
N TYR A 13 -6.22 -1.39 46.61
CA TYR A 13 -6.22 -1.38 45.15
C TYR A 13 -4.88 -1.04 44.52
N ARG A 14 -4.03 -0.25 45.21
CA ARG A 14 -2.69 0.09 44.71
C ARG A 14 -1.65 -1.00 44.96
N VAL A 15 -1.83 -1.82 45.97
CA VAL A 15 -0.92 -2.94 46.26
C VAL A 15 -1.17 -4.13 45.36
N THR A 16 -2.43 -4.44 45.04
CA THR A 16 -2.79 -5.48 44.09
C THR A 16 -2.31 -5.15 42.66
N SER A 17 -2.41 -3.90 42.21
CA SER A 17 -1.92 -3.47 40.91
C SER A 17 -0.41 -3.64 40.71
N CYS A 18 0.40 -3.49 41.74
CA CYS A 18 1.85 -3.72 41.65
C CYS A 18 2.19 -5.23 41.63
N ILE A 19 1.44 -6.04 42.37
CA ILE A 19 1.69 -7.50 42.41
C ILE A 19 1.28 -8.14 41.08
N ASP A 20 0.18 -7.70 40.47
CA ASP A 20 -0.28 -8.21 39.17
C ASP A 20 0.68 -7.82 38.03
N PHE A 21 1.30 -6.63 38.07
CA PHE A 21 2.29 -6.23 37.07
C PHE A 21 3.58 -7.05 37.15
N PHE A 22 4.05 -7.41 38.36
CA PHE A 22 5.22 -8.27 38.52
C PHE A 22 4.94 -9.74 38.15
N ALA A 23 3.75 -10.25 38.43
CA ALA A 23 3.34 -11.60 38.05
C ALA A 23 3.21 -11.73 36.51
N PHE A 24 2.67 -10.73 35.84
CA PHE A 24 2.52 -10.72 34.37
C PHE A 24 3.88 -10.61 33.66
N SER A 25 4.79 -9.80 34.17
CA SER A 25 6.15 -9.63 33.61
C SER A 25 6.98 -10.91 33.75
N SER A 26 6.92 -11.59 34.88
CA SER A 26 7.65 -12.86 35.11
C SER A 26 7.09 -14.02 34.30
N LEU A 27 5.78 -14.07 34.09
CA LEU A 27 5.13 -15.11 33.28
C LEU A 27 5.46 -14.92 31.77
N SER A 28 5.52 -13.66 31.30
CA SER A 28 5.91 -13.34 29.92
C SER A 28 7.37 -13.71 29.65
N LEU A 29 8.28 -13.48 30.59
CA LEU A 29 9.68 -13.88 30.48
C LEU A 29 9.85 -15.42 30.48
N LEU A 30 9.11 -16.13 31.31
CA LEU A 30 9.13 -17.60 31.32
C LEU A 30 8.58 -18.20 30.03
N LEU A 31 7.50 -17.66 29.47
CA LEU A 31 6.95 -18.09 28.18
C LEU A 31 7.91 -17.77 27.03
N PHE A 32 8.63 -16.63 27.08
CA PHE A 32 9.64 -16.30 26.08
C PHE A 32 10.83 -17.25 26.12
N PHE A 33 11.33 -17.63 27.31
CA PHE A 33 12.42 -18.58 27.46
C PHE A 33 12.00 -20.01 27.07
N THR A 34 10.79 -20.46 27.41
CA THR A 34 10.30 -21.78 27.01
C THR A 34 10.04 -21.87 25.50
N PHE A 35 9.59 -20.79 24.86
CA PHE A 35 9.44 -20.73 23.41
C PHE A 35 10.81 -20.83 22.70
N PHE A 36 11.82 -20.13 23.19
CA PHE A 36 13.17 -20.17 22.61
C PHE A 36 13.87 -21.53 22.81
N THR A 37 13.65 -22.22 23.93
CA THR A 37 14.22 -23.56 24.15
C THR A 37 13.50 -24.67 23.37
N TYR A 38 12.20 -24.50 23.10
CA TYR A 38 11.42 -25.51 22.38
C TYR A 38 11.57 -25.37 20.84
N PHE A 39 11.73 -24.18 20.31
CA PHE A 39 11.91 -23.94 18.86
C PHE A 39 13.36 -23.79 18.41
N GLY A 40 14.31 -23.62 19.31
CA GLY A 40 15.74 -23.51 19.01
C GLY A 40 16.45 -24.85 18.69
N SER A 41 15.78 -26.01 18.90
CA SER A 41 16.39 -27.31 18.76
C SER A 41 16.20 -28.01 17.40
N SER A 42 15.63 -27.36 16.40
CA SER A 42 15.24 -28.06 15.16
C SER A 42 15.70 -27.39 13.86
N HIS A 43 16.85 -26.75 13.79
CA HIS A 43 17.47 -26.47 12.49
C HIS A 43 19.00 -26.40 12.60
N HIS A 44 19.66 -27.49 12.23
CA HIS A 44 21.06 -27.45 11.82
C HIS A 44 21.20 -26.76 10.48
N VAL A 45 21.74 -25.56 10.47
CA VAL A 45 22.22 -24.89 9.26
C VAL A 45 23.72 -24.71 9.37
N PHE A 46 24.46 -25.34 8.47
CA PHE A 46 25.90 -25.22 8.29
C PHE A 46 26.30 -23.77 8.02
N PHE A 47 27.11 -23.19 8.87
CA PHE A 47 27.86 -21.97 8.56
C PHE A 47 29.34 -22.32 8.38
N SER A 48 29.86 -21.98 7.23
CA SER A 48 31.28 -22.07 6.91
C SER A 48 32.03 -20.92 7.62
N SER A 49 33.17 -21.26 8.13
CA SER A 49 34.11 -20.53 8.96
C SER A 49 34.75 -19.32 8.25
N SER A 50 34.79 -18.18 8.93
CA SER A 50 35.93 -17.28 8.88
C SER A 50 36.15 -16.58 10.24
N PRO A 51 37.41 -16.29 10.63
CA PRO A 51 37.79 -16.17 12.02
C PRO A 51 37.83 -14.71 12.49
N TRP A 52 36.96 -14.35 13.42
CA TRP A 52 37.17 -13.22 14.30
C TRP A 52 36.96 -13.67 15.73
N SER A 53 38.07 -13.73 16.45
CA SER A 53 38.16 -14.08 17.87
C SER A 53 37.57 -12.98 18.72
N TRP A 54 36.54 -13.32 19.50
CA TRP A 54 36.10 -12.52 20.65
C TRP A 54 36.48 -13.30 21.92
N THR A 55 37.37 -12.71 22.71
CA THR A 55 37.64 -13.12 24.08
C THR A 55 36.59 -12.53 25.01
N PRO A 56 36.00 -13.28 25.95
CA PRO A 56 35.08 -12.74 26.91
C PRO A 56 35.87 -12.06 28.04
N SER A 57 35.78 -10.74 28.14
CA SER A 57 36.19 -10.01 29.35
C SER A 57 35.01 -9.98 30.32
N SER A 58 35.32 -10.48 31.49
CA SER A 58 34.62 -10.52 32.78
C SER A 58 33.37 -9.64 32.98
N SER A 59 32.30 -10.34 33.27
CA SER A 59 31.07 -9.94 33.92
C SER A 59 31.27 -9.16 35.22
N SER A 60 30.90 -7.90 35.27
CA SER A 60 30.54 -7.23 36.56
C SER A 60 29.71 -5.94 36.43
N SER A 61 29.11 -5.62 35.31
CA SER A 61 28.37 -4.35 35.16
C SER A 61 26.87 -4.48 34.85
N PHE A 62 26.30 -5.66 34.83
CA PHE A 62 24.85 -5.83 34.53
C PHE A 62 23.93 -5.76 35.76
N PHE A 63 24.48 -5.85 36.97
CA PHE A 63 23.68 -5.80 38.20
C PHE A 63 23.59 -4.41 38.86
N SER A 64 24.33 -3.42 38.39
CA SER A 64 24.29 -2.05 39.02
C SER A 64 23.20 -1.13 38.44
N LEU A 65 22.53 -1.49 37.36
CA LEU A 65 21.49 -0.69 36.72
C LEU A 65 20.09 -0.85 37.33
N PHE A 66 19.89 -1.82 38.21
CA PHE A 66 18.58 -2.06 38.87
C PHE A 66 18.48 -1.55 40.32
N SER A 67 19.54 -0.93 40.89
CA SER A 67 19.52 -0.49 42.29
C SER A 67 19.12 1.01 42.51
N SER A 68 18.75 1.74 41.46
CA SER A 68 18.45 3.19 41.57
C SER A 68 16.98 3.59 41.37
N PHE A 69 16.05 2.66 41.25
CA PHE A 69 14.63 3.00 41.31
C PHE A 69 14.10 2.94 42.74
N ARG A 70 14.38 4.01 43.53
CA ARG A 70 13.64 4.27 44.76
C ARG A 70 12.32 4.97 44.37
N CYS A 71 11.19 4.39 44.82
CA CYS A 71 9.92 5.12 44.81
C CYS A 71 10.07 6.42 45.55
N PRO A 72 9.59 7.55 45.01
CA PRO A 72 9.59 8.79 45.74
C PRO A 72 8.70 8.68 47.01
N PRO A 73 9.10 9.26 48.16
CA PRO A 73 8.29 9.25 49.36
C PRO A 73 6.96 10.01 49.10
N PRO A 74 5.86 9.62 49.76
CA PRO A 74 4.59 10.34 49.61
C PRO A 74 4.76 11.80 50.06
N PRO A 75 4.09 12.75 49.41
CA PRO A 75 4.16 14.15 49.77
C PRO A 75 3.61 14.34 51.20
N PRO A 76 4.19 15.26 52.00
CA PRO A 76 3.76 15.52 53.37
C PRO A 76 2.31 16.02 53.36
N LEU A 77 1.50 15.51 54.29
CA LEU A 77 0.15 15.96 54.57
C LEU A 77 0.13 17.45 54.84
N MET A 78 -0.41 18.23 53.91
CA MET A 78 -0.62 19.66 54.12
C MET A 78 -1.68 19.89 55.21
N ASN A 79 -1.32 20.66 56.21
CA ASN A 79 -2.18 21.14 57.26
C ASN A 79 -3.33 21.99 56.63
N PRO A 80 -4.61 21.78 56.97
CA PRO A 80 -5.72 22.58 56.43
C PRO A 80 -5.81 23.91 57.18
N LYS A 81 -4.99 24.86 56.79
CA LYS A 81 -5.20 26.27 57.15
C LYS A 81 -5.45 27.08 55.88
N MET A 82 -6.73 27.40 55.71
CA MET A 82 -7.28 28.54 54.97
C MET A 82 -6.45 29.04 53.76
N ALA A 83 -6.69 28.45 52.61
CA ALA A 83 -6.53 29.18 51.35
C ALA A 83 -7.83 29.96 51.11
N MET A 84 -7.77 31.27 51.27
CA MET A 84 -8.79 32.20 50.79
C MET A 84 -8.91 32.04 49.26
N TYR A 85 -9.94 31.37 48.80
CA TYR A 85 -10.28 31.36 47.38
C TYR A 85 -10.74 32.77 46.98
N PRO A 86 -10.21 33.36 45.91
CA PRO A 86 -10.73 34.61 45.41
C PRO A 86 -12.17 34.41 45.01
N THR A 87 -13.07 35.19 45.55
CA THR A 87 -14.48 35.26 45.17
C THR A 87 -14.57 35.78 43.74
N PHE A 88 -14.47 34.87 42.77
CA PHE A 88 -14.86 35.18 41.38
C PHE A 88 -16.35 35.48 41.37
N SER A 89 -16.72 36.63 40.84
CA SER A 89 -18.11 37.03 40.75
C SER A 89 -18.93 35.92 40.06
N ASN A 90 -20.00 35.47 40.71
CA ASN A 90 -20.89 34.37 40.27
C ASN A 90 -21.31 34.50 38.81
N VAL A 91 -21.39 35.71 38.27
CA VAL A 91 -21.76 36.01 36.89
C VAL A 91 -20.70 35.54 35.84
N LYS A 92 -19.39 35.72 36.14
CA LYS A 92 -18.31 35.25 35.24
C LYS A 92 -18.22 33.74 35.21
N MET A 93 -18.41 33.07 36.33
CA MET A 93 -18.40 31.61 36.43
C MET A 93 -19.63 31.00 35.72
N GLN A 94 -20.80 31.59 35.92
CA GLN A 94 -22.02 31.16 35.23
C GLN A 94 -21.91 31.30 33.69
N ARG A 95 -21.28 32.39 33.21
CA ARG A 95 -21.05 32.60 31.78
C ARG A 95 -20.02 31.61 31.20
N ALA A 96 -18.95 31.31 31.94
CA ALA A 96 -17.95 30.31 31.52
C ALA A 96 -18.55 28.89 31.47
N VAL A 97 -19.39 28.53 32.42
CA VAL A 97 -20.10 27.25 32.45
C VAL A 97 -21.14 27.16 31.30
N ALA A 98 -21.87 28.25 31.06
CA ALA A 98 -22.83 28.30 29.93
C ALA A 98 -22.13 28.11 28.57
N ASN A 99 -21.00 28.80 28.34
CA ASN A 99 -20.21 28.66 27.11
C ASN A 99 -19.66 27.22 26.97
N LEU A 100 -19.18 26.60 28.07
CA LEU A 100 -18.69 25.23 28.04
C LEU A 100 -19.81 24.21 27.73
N VAL A 101 -20.99 24.41 28.31
CA VAL A 101 -22.18 23.58 28.02
C VAL A 101 -22.63 23.73 26.59
N GLU A 102 -22.60 24.93 26.03
CA GLU A 102 -22.93 25.20 24.62
C GLU A 102 -21.92 24.52 23.67
N GLU A 103 -20.62 24.63 23.95
CA GLU A 103 -19.55 23.96 23.21
C GLU A 103 -19.67 22.42 23.28
N LEU A 104 -19.99 21.87 24.44
CA LEU A 104 -20.21 20.42 24.62
C LEU A 104 -21.48 19.94 23.89
N ASN A 105 -22.52 20.77 23.88
CA ASN A 105 -23.75 20.46 23.13
C ASN A 105 -23.51 20.51 21.62
N GLU A 106 -22.78 21.52 21.11
CA GLU A 106 -22.40 21.58 19.70
C GLU A 106 -21.56 20.39 19.30
N LYS A 107 -20.51 20.03 20.08
CA LYS A 107 -19.69 18.84 19.84
C LYS A 107 -20.54 17.56 19.83
N SER A 108 -21.51 17.43 20.73
CA SER A 108 -22.40 16.26 20.78
C SER A 108 -23.35 16.18 19.58
N ILE A 109 -23.84 17.32 19.09
CA ILE A 109 -24.70 17.39 17.89
C ILE A 109 -23.89 17.05 16.64
N ILE A 110 -22.67 17.58 16.53
CA ILE A 110 -21.75 17.27 15.42
C ILE A 110 -21.42 15.78 15.40
N SER A 111 -21.09 15.18 16.57
CA SER A 111 -20.81 13.75 16.69
C SER A 111 -22.01 12.91 16.24
N ARG A 112 -23.20 13.16 16.75
CA ARG A 112 -24.44 12.43 16.34
C ARG A 112 -24.78 12.58 14.87
N ARG A 113 -24.44 13.72 14.24
CA ARG A 113 -24.64 13.92 12.81
C ARG A 113 -23.63 13.13 11.98
N GLY A 114 -22.39 13.07 12.42
CA GLY A 114 -21.33 12.24 11.82
C GLY A 114 -21.67 10.76 11.88
N ASP A 115 -22.14 10.26 13.01
CA ASP A 115 -22.56 8.87 13.21
C ASP A 115 -23.68 8.48 12.24
N LYS A 116 -24.72 9.32 12.09
CA LYS A 116 -25.81 9.06 11.14
C LYS A 116 -25.37 9.07 9.68
N LYS A 117 -24.38 9.92 9.30
CA LYS A 117 -23.82 9.92 7.94
C LYS A 117 -23.03 8.65 7.69
N MET A 118 -22.20 8.22 8.66
CA MET A 118 -21.44 6.97 8.60
C MET A 118 -22.37 5.74 8.50
N GLU A 119 -23.44 5.69 9.28
CA GLU A 119 -24.46 4.63 9.18
C GLU A 119 -25.02 4.53 7.75
N ARG A 120 -25.30 5.67 7.09
CA ARG A 120 -25.78 5.71 5.69
C ARG A 120 -24.72 5.18 4.71
N ILE A 121 -23.46 5.54 4.89
CA ILE A 121 -22.34 5.03 4.08
C ILE A 121 -22.26 3.51 4.23
N GLU A 122 -22.20 3.00 5.47
CA GLU A 122 -22.10 1.56 5.72
C GLU A 122 -23.35 0.78 5.24
N ALA A 123 -24.54 1.36 5.35
CA ALA A 123 -25.75 0.78 4.76
C ALA A 123 -25.66 0.71 3.23
N GLY A 124 -25.14 1.75 2.57
CA GLY A 124 -24.87 1.77 1.13
C GLY A 124 -23.86 0.70 0.73
N LEU A 125 -22.74 0.60 1.44
CA LEU A 125 -21.71 -0.42 1.22
C LEU A 125 -22.24 -1.85 1.48
N SER A 126 -23.13 -2.02 2.45
CA SER A 126 -23.79 -3.31 2.68
C SER A 126 -24.66 -3.75 1.50
N LYS A 127 -25.41 -2.80 0.90
CA LYS A 127 -26.19 -3.05 -0.33
C LYS A 127 -25.26 -3.36 -1.51
N ALA A 128 -24.14 -2.67 -1.62
CA ALA A 128 -23.14 -2.94 -2.64
C ALA A 128 -22.56 -4.36 -2.53
N ARG A 129 -22.15 -4.76 -1.31
CA ARG A 129 -21.67 -6.13 -1.03
C ARG A 129 -22.74 -7.18 -1.39
N ALA A 130 -24.00 -6.95 -1.06
CA ALA A 130 -25.10 -7.83 -1.40
C ALA A 130 -25.31 -7.95 -2.92
N SER A 131 -25.26 -6.83 -3.65
CA SER A 131 -25.37 -6.78 -5.11
C SER A 131 -24.24 -7.53 -5.82
N ILE A 132 -23.01 -7.38 -5.33
CA ILE A 132 -21.83 -8.08 -5.88
C ILE A 132 -21.91 -9.58 -5.57
N LYS A 133 -22.32 -9.95 -4.35
CA LYS A 133 -22.56 -11.35 -3.97
C LYS A 133 -23.63 -12.01 -4.84
N ASP A 134 -24.73 -11.30 -5.12
CA ASP A 134 -25.77 -11.77 -6.03
C ASP A 134 -25.21 -11.97 -7.46
N ALA A 135 -24.35 -11.07 -7.93
CA ALA A 135 -23.65 -11.22 -9.20
C ALA A 135 -22.76 -12.47 -9.25
N ILE A 136 -22.02 -12.78 -8.17
CA ILE A 136 -21.22 -14.02 -8.09
C ILE A 136 -22.09 -15.27 -8.25
N LEU A 137 -23.26 -15.27 -7.63
CA LEU A 137 -24.21 -16.41 -7.73
C LEU A 137 -24.81 -16.54 -9.13
N LYS A 138 -24.98 -15.43 -9.83
CA LYS A 138 -25.60 -15.37 -11.16
C LYS A 138 -24.60 -15.47 -12.30
N SER A 139 -23.32 -15.24 -12.08
CA SER A 139 -22.29 -15.16 -13.15
C SER A 139 -22.24 -16.41 -14.02
N ARG A 140 -22.58 -17.57 -13.45
CA ARG A 140 -22.62 -18.85 -14.19
C ARG A 140 -23.78 -18.95 -15.20
N TYR A 141 -24.80 -18.10 -15.09
CA TYR A 141 -26.06 -18.21 -15.82
C TYR A 141 -26.45 -16.94 -16.59
N SER A 142 -25.74 -15.84 -16.42
CA SER A 142 -26.11 -14.55 -17.01
C SER A 142 -25.01 -14.00 -17.89
N PRO A 143 -25.35 -13.59 -19.13
CA PRO A 143 -24.41 -12.86 -19.97
C PRO A 143 -24.10 -11.50 -19.31
N PRO A 144 -22.94 -10.88 -19.65
CA PRO A 144 -22.62 -9.52 -19.22
C PRO A 144 -23.76 -8.56 -19.53
N LEU A 145 -24.03 -7.61 -18.61
CA LEU A 145 -25.09 -6.62 -18.80
C LEU A 145 -24.77 -5.76 -20.04
N ALA A 146 -25.58 -5.91 -21.08
CA ALA A 146 -25.43 -5.20 -22.36
C ALA A 146 -25.72 -3.68 -22.28
N GLN A 147 -25.95 -3.13 -21.08
CA GLN A 147 -26.36 -1.74 -20.86
C GLN A 147 -25.20 -0.73 -20.82
N ASP A 148 -23.95 -1.18 -20.91
CA ASP A 148 -22.81 -0.25 -20.97
C ASP A 148 -22.51 0.06 -22.44
N THR A 149 -22.72 1.31 -22.83
CA THR A 149 -22.55 1.76 -24.22
C THR A 149 -21.10 1.97 -24.61
N ASP A 150 -20.18 2.07 -23.63
CA ASP A 150 -18.76 2.37 -23.88
C ASP A 150 -17.92 1.08 -23.93
N TYR A 151 -18.00 0.26 -22.88
CA TYR A 151 -17.23 -0.98 -22.81
C TYR A 151 -17.88 -2.02 -21.89
N VAL A 152 -17.91 -3.24 -22.35
CA VAL A 152 -18.38 -4.39 -21.58
C VAL A 152 -17.20 -5.36 -21.38
N PRO A 153 -16.73 -5.57 -20.14
CA PRO A 153 -15.71 -6.58 -19.84
C PRO A 153 -16.14 -7.96 -20.35
N ARG A 154 -15.29 -8.59 -21.16
CA ARG A 154 -15.54 -9.92 -21.73
C ARG A 154 -14.23 -10.68 -21.88
N GLY A 155 -14.33 -12.01 -21.90
CA GLY A 155 -13.18 -12.89 -22.13
C GLY A 155 -12.54 -13.38 -20.84
N ASP A 156 -11.58 -14.25 -21.03
CA ASP A 156 -10.89 -15.00 -19.98
C ASP A 156 -9.76 -14.22 -19.28
N ILE A 157 -9.43 -13.02 -19.77
CA ILE A 157 -8.49 -12.12 -19.06
C ILE A 157 -9.03 -11.64 -17.72
N TYR A 158 -10.32 -11.78 -17.47
CA TYR A 158 -10.94 -11.46 -16.19
C TYR A 158 -11.18 -12.73 -15.37
N ARG A 159 -10.92 -12.68 -14.08
CA ARG A 159 -11.32 -13.75 -13.14
C ARG A 159 -12.81 -14.02 -13.18
N ASP A 160 -13.61 -12.95 -13.28
CA ASP A 160 -15.05 -12.98 -13.53
C ASP A 160 -15.49 -11.62 -14.11
N ALA A 161 -15.68 -11.57 -15.42
CA ALA A 161 -16.03 -10.36 -16.14
C ALA A 161 -17.38 -9.76 -15.70
N PHE A 162 -18.36 -10.61 -15.38
CA PHE A 162 -19.69 -10.18 -14.96
C PHE A 162 -19.67 -9.55 -13.56
N VAL A 163 -18.98 -10.19 -12.62
CA VAL A 163 -18.80 -9.68 -11.25
C VAL A 163 -18.00 -8.38 -11.26
N PHE A 164 -16.94 -8.31 -12.06
CA PHE A 164 -16.15 -7.09 -12.25
C PHE A 164 -17.02 -5.94 -12.76
N GLN A 165 -17.76 -6.15 -13.86
CA GLN A 165 -18.63 -5.12 -14.42
C GLN A 165 -19.66 -4.65 -13.37
N ARG A 166 -20.30 -5.57 -12.67
CA ARG A 166 -21.27 -5.21 -11.62
C ARG A 166 -20.65 -4.40 -10.51
N SER A 167 -19.48 -4.82 -10.01
CA SER A 167 -18.74 -4.10 -8.98
C SER A 167 -18.33 -2.70 -9.44
N TYR A 168 -17.82 -2.59 -10.68
CA TYR A 168 -17.42 -1.34 -11.29
C TYR A 168 -18.59 -0.35 -11.42
N MET A 169 -19.73 -0.77 -11.93
CA MET A 169 -20.92 0.08 -12.05
C MET A 169 -21.43 0.57 -10.69
N VAL A 170 -21.36 -0.25 -9.65
CA VAL A 170 -21.75 0.15 -8.28
C VAL A 170 -20.76 1.15 -7.73
N MET A 171 -19.45 0.93 -7.91
CA MET A 171 -18.39 1.87 -7.54
C MET A 171 -18.61 3.23 -8.22
N GLU A 172 -18.75 3.24 -9.54
CA GLU A 172 -18.92 4.46 -10.33
C GLU A 172 -20.14 5.29 -9.84
N LYS A 173 -21.21 4.62 -9.41
CA LYS A 173 -22.41 5.28 -8.90
C LYS A 173 -22.25 5.94 -7.54
N MET A 174 -21.43 5.37 -6.64
CA MET A 174 -21.49 5.79 -5.23
C MET A 174 -20.14 6.13 -4.58
N PHE A 175 -19.01 5.66 -5.12
CA PHE A 175 -17.73 5.81 -4.44
C PHE A 175 -17.26 7.25 -4.40
N LYS A 176 -16.89 7.74 -3.20
CA LYS A 176 -16.41 9.11 -2.98
C LYS A 176 -15.12 9.10 -2.19
N ILE A 177 -14.21 9.99 -2.58
CA ILE A 177 -12.86 10.17 -2.02
C ILE A 177 -12.76 11.60 -1.50
N TYR A 178 -12.42 11.74 -0.24
CA TYR A 178 -12.01 13.02 0.34
C TYR A 178 -10.49 13.15 0.27
N VAL A 179 -10.00 14.30 -0.15
CA VAL A 179 -8.59 14.65 -0.18
C VAL A 179 -8.33 15.67 0.92
N TYR A 180 -7.42 15.35 1.85
CA TYR A 180 -7.03 16.31 2.88
C TYR A 180 -6.34 17.51 2.23
N GLU A 181 -6.57 18.69 2.78
CA GLU A 181 -6.07 19.96 2.25
C GLU A 181 -4.72 20.36 2.84
N GLU A 182 -4.29 19.68 3.92
CA GLU A 182 -3.05 19.96 4.61
C GLU A 182 -1.82 19.57 3.79
N GLY A 183 -0.79 20.36 3.98
CA GLY A 183 0.49 20.23 3.30
C GLY A 183 0.60 21.18 2.11
N GLU A 184 1.82 21.47 1.72
CA GLU A 184 2.13 22.38 0.62
C GLU A 184 3.01 21.72 -0.43
N ALA A 185 2.83 22.16 -1.68
CA ALA A 185 3.74 21.77 -2.75
C ALA A 185 5.19 22.22 -2.42
N PRO A 186 6.20 21.48 -2.82
CA PRO A 186 6.13 20.32 -3.71
C PRO A 186 5.94 18.96 -3.01
N LEU A 187 5.95 18.89 -1.67
CA LEU A 187 5.93 17.61 -0.94
C LEU A 187 4.55 16.97 -0.91
N PHE A 188 3.50 17.82 -0.98
CA PHE A 188 2.09 17.44 -0.93
C PHE A 188 1.39 17.98 -2.17
N HIS A 189 0.27 17.40 -2.55
CA HIS A 189 -0.57 17.84 -3.69
C HIS A 189 0.16 17.93 -5.03
N TYR A 190 1.37 17.39 -5.08
CA TYR A 190 2.24 17.43 -6.25
C TYR A 190 3.13 16.18 -6.28
N GLY A 191 3.53 15.75 -7.47
CA GLY A 191 4.42 14.61 -7.66
C GLY A 191 5.04 14.58 -9.05
N PRO A 192 5.96 13.64 -9.32
CA PRO A 192 6.62 13.53 -10.61
C PRO A 192 5.62 13.11 -11.69
N SER A 193 5.67 13.77 -12.85
CA SER A 193 4.87 13.42 -14.03
C SER A 193 5.69 12.77 -15.15
N LYS A 194 6.97 12.49 -14.90
CA LYS A 194 7.92 11.91 -15.87
C LYS A 194 8.68 10.73 -15.27
N ASP A 195 9.32 9.95 -16.15
CA ASP A 195 10.13 8.80 -15.81
C ASP A 195 9.38 7.67 -15.09
N ILE A 196 10.12 6.81 -14.41
CA ILE A 196 9.60 5.56 -13.82
C ILE A 196 8.62 5.78 -12.67
N TYR A 197 8.66 6.93 -12.01
CA TYR A 197 7.76 7.29 -10.91
C TYR A 197 6.61 8.21 -11.33
N SER A 198 6.43 8.43 -12.65
CA SER A 198 5.43 9.36 -13.19
C SER A 198 4.01 9.10 -12.71
N THR A 199 3.66 7.85 -12.47
CA THR A 199 2.32 7.48 -12.01
C THR A 199 2.00 8.04 -10.63
N GLU A 200 2.98 8.26 -9.73
CA GLU A 200 2.73 8.87 -8.43
C GLU A 200 2.15 10.28 -8.57
N GLY A 201 2.79 11.15 -9.33
CA GLY A 201 2.33 12.52 -9.49
C GLY A 201 1.10 12.66 -10.39
N ILE A 202 1.04 11.91 -11.51
CA ILE A 202 -0.13 11.94 -12.40
C ILE A 202 -1.39 11.53 -11.65
N PHE A 203 -1.35 10.43 -10.89
CA PHE A 203 -2.53 9.94 -10.19
C PHE A 203 -2.93 10.81 -9.01
N LEU A 204 -1.95 11.42 -8.32
CA LEU A 204 -2.23 12.43 -7.31
C LEU A 204 -3.04 13.58 -7.94
N GLY A 205 -2.57 14.15 -9.04
CA GLY A 205 -3.26 15.20 -9.76
C GLY A 205 -4.64 14.77 -10.30
N LEU A 206 -4.75 13.56 -10.85
CA LEU A 206 -6.02 13.02 -11.33
C LEU A 206 -7.05 12.80 -10.22
N ILE A 207 -6.64 12.36 -9.02
CA ILE A 207 -7.55 12.23 -7.86
C ILE A 207 -8.04 13.62 -7.45
N GLU A 208 -7.15 14.59 -7.38
CA GLU A 208 -7.48 15.95 -6.94
C GLU A 208 -8.36 16.71 -7.91
N SER A 209 -8.16 16.55 -9.21
CA SER A 209 -8.95 17.20 -10.25
C SER A 209 -10.26 16.49 -10.59
N ASN A 210 -10.45 15.23 -10.12
CA ASN A 210 -11.58 14.42 -10.50
C ASN A 210 -12.89 14.90 -9.86
N THR A 211 -13.83 15.37 -10.65
CA THR A 211 -15.14 15.87 -10.17
C THR A 211 -16.15 14.77 -9.88
N HIS A 212 -15.90 13.54 -10.39
CA HIS A 212 -16.83 12.43 -10.20
C HIS A 212 -16.60 11.69 -8.88
N PHE A 213 -15.33 11.33 -8.58
CA PHE A 213 -14.98 10.58 -7.38
C PHE A 213 -14.61 11.46 -6.20
N ARG A 214 -14.04 12.66 -6.41
CA ARG A 214 -13.72 13.58 -5.33
C ARG A 214 -14.98 14.14 -4.69
N THR A 215 -14.98 14.24 -3.37
CA THR A 215 -15.95 14.99 -2.57
C THR A 215 -15.24 16.02 -1.70
N TYR A 216 -15.86 17.15 -1.48
CA TYR A 216 -15.42 18.18 -0.53
C TYR A 216 -16.13 18.08 0.82
N ASP A 217 -17.19 17.26 0.93
CA ASP A 217 -17.80 16.89 2.20
C ASP A 217 -17.15 15.59 2.72
N ALA A 218 -16.27 15.73 3.73
CA ALA A 218 -15.57 14.60 4.32
C ALA A 218 -16.51 13.56 4.97
N ASP A 219 -17.72 13.98 5.37
CA ASP A 219 -18.72 13.10 5.93
C ASP A 219 -19.45 12.24 4.87
N GLU A 220 -19.28 12.54 3.58
CA GLU A 220 -19.80 11.72 2.48
C GLU A 220 -18.74 10.78 1.89
N ALA A 221 -17.50 10.91 2.35
CA ALA A 221 -16.39 10.12 1.82
C ALA A 221 -16.46 8.65 2.26
N HIS A 222 -16.14 7.78 1.32
CA HIS A 222 -15.94 6.37 1.57
C HIS A 222 -14.49 6.07 1.98
N VAL A 223 -13.55 6.85 1.46
CA VAL A 223 -12.11 6.79 1.74
C VAL A 223 -11.49 8.18 1.77
N TYR A 224 -10.37 8.30 2.46
CA TYR A 224 -9.64 9.55 2.69
C TYR A 224 -8.24 9.45 2.11
N PHE A 225 -7.87 10.36 1.24
CA PHE A 225 -6.57 10.40 0.59
C PHE A 225 -5.59 11.29 1.34
N LEU A 226 -4.40 10.77 1.58
CA LEU A 226 -3.25 11.46 2.17
C LEU A 226 -2.31 11.87 1.02
N PRO A 227 -2.34 13.14 0.55
CA PRO A 227 -1.73 13.56 -0.72
C PRO A 227 -0.23 13.91 -0.60
N PHE A 228 0.54 13.15 0.15
CA PHE A 228 2.00 13.30 0.18
C PHE A 228 2.66 12.48 -0.94
N SER A 229 3.77 13.00 -1.48
CA SER A 229 4.60 12.32 -2.47
C SER A 229 5.92 11.87 -1.86
N VAL A 230 6.16 10.56 -1.84
CA VAL A 230 7.43 9.97 -1.37
C VAL A 230 8.59 10.42 -2.25
N VAL A 231 8.38 10.50 -3.57
CA VAL A 231 9.39 10.97 -4.52
C VAL A 231 9.80 12.42 -4.22
N MET A 232 8.82 13.30 -4.01
CA MET A 232 9.10 14.71 -3.76
C MET A 232 9.76 14.95 -2.40
N ILE A 233 9.33 14.21 -1.37
CA ILE A 233 10.00 14.24 -0.05
C ILE A 233 11.48 13.88 -0.20
N LEU A 234 11.79 12.82 -0.94
CA LEU A 234 13.16 12.39 -1.14
C LEU A 234 13.96 13.36 -2.02
N GLN A 235 13.37 13.88 -3.09
CA GLN A 235 14.07 14.84 -3.97
C GLN A 235 14.45 16.13 -3.27
N HIS A 236 13.64 16.60 -2.32
CA HIS A 236 13.85 17.90 -1.67
C HIS A 236 14.53 17.82 -0.30
N LEU A 237 14.36 16.71 0.42
CA LEU A 237 14.78 16.61 1.81
C LEU A 237 15.79 15.48 2.08
N PHE A 238 15.95 14.51 1.19
CA PHE A 238 16.91 13.43 1.37
C PHE A 238 18.33 13.90 1.03
N ASP A 239 19.22 13.79 2.02
CA ASP A 239 20.64 14.07 1.81
C ASP A 239 21.37 12.78 1.42
N PRO A 240 21.96 12.72 0.19
CA PRO A 240 22.67 11.54 -0.29
C PRO A 240 24.00 11.30 0.46
N ILE A 241 24.52 12.28 1.21
CA ILE A 241 25.76 12.16 1.97
C ILE A 241 25.49 11.39 3.26
N THR A 242 24.53 11.84 4.07
CA THR A 242 24.17 11.19 5.33
C THR A 242 23.33 9.93 5.11
N ARG A 243 22.63 9.85 3.98
CA ARG A 243 21.67 8.78 3.63
C ARG A 243 20.62 8.54 4.70
N ASP A 244 20.28 9.61 5.45
CA ASP A 244 19.26 9.53 6.50
C ASP A 244 17.85 9.35 5.90
N LYS A 245 17.30 8.15 6.04
CA LYS A 245 15.93 7.83 5.64
C LYS A 245 14.89 8.30 6.64
N GLY A 246 15.30 8.77 7.82
CA GLY A 246 14.42 9.30 8.85
C GLY A 246 13.66 10.56 8.43
N VAL A 247 14.07 11.19 7.32
CA VAL A 247 13.30 12.29 6.71
C VAL A 247 11.88 11.84 6.32
N LEU A 248 11.70 10.63 5.81
CA LEU A 248 10.38 10.07 5.50
C LEU A 248 9.55 9.88 6.77
N GLU A 249 10.18 9.36 7.84
CA GLU A 249 9.56 9.21 9.15
C GLU A 249 8.99 10.53 9.67
N ARG A 250 9.84 11.56 9.69
CA ARG A 250 9.46 12.87 10.23
C ARG A 250 8.32 13.50 9.44
N VAL A 251 8.43 13.56 8.12
CA VAL A 251 7.41 14.24 7.29
C VAL A 251 6.09 13.49 7.30
N VAL A 252 6.11 12.17 7.09
CA VAL A 252 4.88 11.37 7.03
C VAL A 252 4.23 11.25 8.40
N GLY A 253 5.01 11.01 9.47
CA GLY A 253 4.50 10.93 10.84
C GLY A 253 3.91 12.26 11.31
N ASP A 254 4.58 13.39 11.05
CA ASP A 254 4.06 14.72 11.39
C ASP A 254 2.76 15.03 10.63
N TYR A 255 2.70 14.66 9.37
CA TYR A 255 1.49 14.82 8.56
C TYR A 255 0.31 14.02 9.12
N VAL A 256 0.50 12.75 9.41
CA VAL A 256 -0.56 11.90 10.01
C VAL A 256 -0.98 12.45 11.37
N ARG A 257 -0.04 12.96 12.18
CA ARG A 257 -0.34 13.59 13.47
C ARG A 257 -1.21 14.85 13.30
N ILE A 258 -0.92 15.70 12.30
CA ILE A 258 -1.72 16.90 12.01
C ILE A 258 -3.14 16.46 11.61
N VAL A 259 -3.28 15.56 10.67
CA VAL A 259 -4.59 15.05 10.19
C VAL A 259 -5.39 14.42 11.34
N SER A 260 -4.77 13.54 12.13
CA SER A 260 -5.44 12.83 13.24
C SER A 260 -5.84 13.75 14.39
N THR A 261 -5.14 14.90 14.55
CA THR A 261 -5.46 15.90 15.58
C THR A 261 -6.56 16.85 15.11
N LYS A 262 -6.53 17.25 13.82
CA LYS A 262 -7.45 18.22 13.26
C LYS A 262 -8.82 17.63 12.94
N TYR A 263 -8.87 16.35 12.52
CA TYR A 263 -10.06 15.69 12.02
C TYR A 263 -10.39 14.41 12.79
N PRO A 264 -11.68 14.09 12.98
CA PRO A 264 -12.08 12.87 13.70
C PRO A 264 -11.94 11.60 12.86
N TYR A 265 -11.84 11.72 11.53
CA TYR A 265 -11.97 10.61 10.57
C TYR A 265 -10.85 9.57 10.71
N TRP A 266 -9.60 10.02 10.93
CA TRP A 266 -8.48 9.11 11.19
C TRP A 266 -8.71 8.25 12.43
N ASN A 267 -9.02 8.89 13.54
CA ASN A 267 -9.16 8.22 14.84
C ASN A 267 -10.38 7.28 14.87
N ARG A 268 -11.44 7.60 14.15
CA ARG A 268 -12.65 6.78 14.04
C ARG A 268 -12.37 5.37 13.51
N SER A 269 -11.49 5.26 12.51
CA SER A 269 -11.16 4.00 11.85
C SER A 269 -9.74 3.51 12.14
N LEU A 270 -8.95 4.26 12.92
CA LEU A 270 -7.50 4.07 13.07
C LEU A 270 -6.81 4.03 11.70
N GLY A 271 -7.22 4.94 10.82
CA GLY A 271 -6.70 5.06 9.47
C GLY A 271 -7.15 3.99 8.47
N ALA A 272 -8.04 3.05 8.83
CA ALA A 272 -8.38 1.90 7.99
C ALA A 272 -9.08 2.26 6.67
N ASP A 273 -9.83 3.37 6.63
CA ASP A 273 -10.46 3.93 5.43
C ASP A 273 -9.61 5.04 4.77
N HIS A 274 -8.37 5.20 5.20
CA HIS A 274 -7.42 6.12 4.61
C HIS A 274 -6.47 5.40 3.65
N PHE A 275 -5.98 6.14 2.65
CA PHE A 275 -4.99 5.60 1.74
C PHE A 275 -3.93 6.64 1.35
N MET A 276 -2.76 6.14 1.00
CA MET A 276 -1.67 6.88 0.39
C MET A 276 -1.27 6.22 -0.93
N LEU A 277 -0.56 6.95 -1.78
CA LEU A 277 -0.05 6.48 -3.07
C LEU A 277 1.46 6.66 -3.13
N SER A 278 2.19 5.63 -3.54
CA SER A 278 3.61 5.80 -3.89
C SER A 278 4.05 4.81 -4.96
N CYS A 279 4.79 5.33 -5.94
CA CYS A 279 5.49 4.53 -6.94
C CYS A 279 6.99 4.42 -6.68
N HIS A 280 7.53 5.17 -5.72
CA HIS A 280 8.92 5.08 -5.32
C HIS A 280 9.23 3.75 -4.64
N ASP A 281 10.44 3.23 -4.85
CA ASP A 281 10.96 2.00 -4.24
C ASP A 281 10.79 1.98 -2.71
N TRP A 282 10.92 3.14 -2.07
CA TRP A 282 10.77 3.32 -0.62
C TRP A 282 9.33 3.66 -0.18
N GLY A 283 8.33 3.48 -1.04
CA GLY A 283 6.92 3.64 -0.68
C GLY A 283 6.51 2.81 0.55
N PRO A 284 6.82 1.51 0.62
CA PRO A 284 6.58 0.71 1.82
C PRO A 284 7.26 1.30 3.06
N ARG A 285 8.51 1.77 2.91
CA ARG A 285 9.29 2.34 4.00
C ARG A 285 8.74 3.67 4.51
N ALA A 286 8.19 4.51 3.66
CA ALA A 286 7.60 5.79 4.05
C ALA A 286 6.48 5.62 5.09
N THR A 287 5.81 4.47 5.10
CA THR A 287 4.71 4.17 6.02
C THR A 287 5.17 3.43 7.29
N TRP A 288 6.38 2.94 7.34
CA TRP A 288 6.85 2.02 8.38
C TRP A 288 6.87 2.61 9.78
N TYR A 289 7.06 3.91 9.88
CA TYR A 289 7.18 4.62 11.16
C TYR A 289 5.83 5.03 11.75
N GLU A 290 4.76 5.00 10.95
CA GLU A 290 3.41 5.26 11.41
C GLU A 290 2.62 3.96 11.45
N HIS A 291 2.42 3.44 12.67
CA HIS A 291 1.86 2.11 12.91
C HIS A 291 0.52 1.88 12.19
N HIS A 292 -0.41 2.84 12.29
CA HIS A 292 -1.72 2.69 11.66
C HIS A 292 -1.64 2.83 10.14
N LEU A 293 -0.80 3.73 9.63
CA LEU A 293 -0.59 3.86 8.18
C LEU A 293 -0.02 2.57 7.59
N TYR A 294 0.88 1.91 8.32
CA TYR A 294 1.52 0.68 7.85
C TYR A 294 0.60 -0.54 7.94
N PHE A 295 -0.02 -0.77 9.12
CA PHE A 295 -0.78 -2.00 9.37
C PHE A 295 -2.26 -1.91 9.04
N THR A 296 -2.86 -0.71 9.11
CA THR A 296 -4.31 -0.54 9.03
C THR A 296 -4.74 0.14 7.74
N SER A 297 -4.10 1.23 7.33
CA SER A 297 -4.45 1.99 6.13
C SER A 297 -4.16 1.24 4.85
N MET A 298 -4.85 1.63 3.77
CA MET A 298 -4.60 1.11 2.43
C MET A 298 -3.36 1.79 1.83
N ARG A 299 -2.42 1.02 1.31
CA ARG A 299 -1.27 1.53 0.59
C ARG A 299 -1.40 1.19 -0.89
N VAL A 300 -1.45 2.20 -1.75
CA VAL A 300 -1.40 2.02 -3.19
C VAL A 300 0.07 2.09 -3.60
N LEU A 301 0.65 0.96 -3.96
CA LEU A 301 2.09 0.84 -4.15
C LEU A 301 2.43 0.22 -5.51
N CYS A 302 3.38 0.83 -6.24
CA CYS A 302 4.03 0.16 -7.36
C CYS A 302 4.93 -0.98 -6.84
N ASN A 303 5.71 -0.74 -5.79
CA ASN A 303 6.48 -1.79 -5.11
C ASN A 303 5.58 -2.65 -4.22
N ALA A 304 4.76 -3.50 -4.85
CA ALA A 304 3.82 -4.40 -4.18
C ALA A 304 4.50 -5.72 -3.78
N ASN A 305 5.44 -5.64 -2.83
CA ASN A 305 6.34 -6.72 -2.43
C ASN A 305 5.86 -7.40 -1.14
N THR A 306 5.49 -8.70 -1.21
CA THR A 306 5.06 -9.45 -0.02
C THR A 306 6.20 -9.66 1.00
N SER A 307 7.45 -9.69 0.56
CA SER A 307 8.62 -9.73 1.45
C SER A 307 8.84 -8.43 2.23
N GLU A 308 8.21 -7.34 1.80
CA GLU A 308 8.15 -6.04 2.49
C GLU A 308 6.76 -5.78 3.09
N PHE A 309 6.05 -6.86 3.44
CA PHE A 309 4.74 -6.83 4.11
C PHE A 309 3.63 -6.14 3.28
N PHE A 310 3.70 -6.19 1.95
CA PHE A 310 2.54 -5.87 1.14
C PHE A 310 1.42 -6.86 1.45
N ASN A 311 0.26 -6.37 1.84
CA ASN A 311 -0.89 -7.20 2.20
C ASN A 311 -2.01 -7.04 1.14
N PRO A 312 -2.23 -8.04 0.25
CA PRO A 312 -3.23 -7.92 -0.80
C PRO A 312 -4.68 -7.79 -0.30
N ARG A 313 -4.95 -8.03 0.98
CA ARG A 313 -6.29 -7.83 1.56
C ARG A 313 -6.63 -6.36 1.83
N LYS A 314 -5.62 -5.52 2.07
CA LYS A 314 -5.80 -4.09 2.35
C LYS A 314 -5.06 -3.17 1.37
N ASP A 315 -3.88 -3.59 0.88
CA ASP A 315 -3.05 -2.78 -0.02
C ASP A 315 -3.46 -2.98 -1.48
N VAL A 316 -3.13 -2.02 -2.33
CA VAL A 316 -3.42 -2.02 -3.77
C VAL A 316 -2.11 -2.05 -4.54
N SER A 317 -1.93 -3.07 -5.38
CA SER A 317 -0.83 -3.11 -6.33
C SER A 317 -1.15 -2.26 -7.56
N PHE A 318 -0.23 -1.37 -7.88
CA PHE A 318 -0.36 -0.38 -8.93
C PHE A 318 0.76 -0.51 -9.96
N PRO A 319 0.50 -0.35 -11.26
CA PRO A 319 1.54 -0.51 -12.26
C PRO A 319 2.53 0.65 -12.25
N GLU A 320 3.83 0.32 -12.33
CA GLU A 320 4.89 1.27 -12.62
C GLU A 320 4.85 1.57 -14.13
N ILE A 321 4.63 2.83 -14.49
CA ILE A 321 4.54 3.28 -15.89
C ILE A 321 5.63 4.31 -16.14
N ASN A 322 6.50 4.04 -17.12
CA ASN A 322 7.61 4.91 -17.47
C ASN A 322 7.20 5.88 -18.59
N LEU A 323 6.94 7.12 -18.22
CA LEU A 323 6.62 8.18 -19.17
C LEU A 323 7.83 9.12 -19.35
N ARG A 324 8.73 8.80 -20.28
CA ARG A 324 9.97 9.54 -20.48
C ARG A 324 9.77 11.03 -20.81
N THR A 325 8.74 11.34 -21.57
CA THR A 325 8.43 12.72 -21.99
C THR A 325 7.23 13.30 -21.24
N GLY A 326 6.60 12.53 -20.36
CA GLY A 326 5.28 12.87 -19.81
C GLY A 326 4.14 12.70 -20.85
N ASP A 327 4.45 12.18 -22.03
CA ASP A 327 3.47 11.92 -23.07
C ASP A 327 2.68 10.62 -22.75
N LEU A 328 1.35 10.76 -22.75
CA LEU A 328 0.43 9.69 -22.36
C LEU A 328 0.16 8.68 -23.48
N THR A 329 0.64 8.94 -24.70
CA THR A 329 0.40 8.11 -25.88
C THR A 329 1.38 6.92 -25.96
N GLY A 330 1.29 5.99 -25.01
CA GLY A 330 2.20 4.81 -24.95
C GLY A 330 1.83 3.66 -25.91
N LEU A 331 0.59 3.64 -26.43
CA LEU A 331 0.12 2.52 -27.26
C LEU A 331 0.71 2.58 -28.68
N THR A 332 1.29 1.47 -29.08
CA THR A 332 1.71 1.25 -30.46
C THR A 332 0.92 0.08 -31.04
N SER A 333 0.61 0.16 -32.34
CA SER A 333 0.18 -1.03 -33.05
C SER A 333 1.39 -1.95 -33.17
N GLY A 334 1.36 -3.06 -32.46
CA GLY A 334 2.45 -4.04 -32.49
C GLY A 334 2.73 -4.53 -33.89
N SER A 335 4.00 -4.87 -34.16
CA SER A 335 4.39 -5.46 -35.43
C SER A 335 3.70 -6.81 -35.67
N SER A 336 3.16 -7.02 -36.84
CA SER A 336 2.61 -8.33 -37.27
C SER A 336 3.69 -9.40 -37.40
N ASN A 337 4.96 -8.99 -37.56
CA ASN A 337 6.10 -9.89 -37.74
C ASN A 337 7.03 -9.91 -36.53
N ARG A 338 6.84 -10.87 -35.62
CA ARG A 338 7.63 -11.05 -34.39
C ARG A 338 8.70 -12.12 -34.62
N THR A 339 9.87 -11.69 -35.05
CA THR A 339 11.00 -12.57 -35.42
C THR A 339 11.91 -12.93 -34.26
N ILE A 340 11.83 -12.21 -33.11
CA ILE A 340 12.64 -12.43 -31.93
C ILE A 340 11.82 -13.26 -30.93
N LEU A 341 12.41 -14.36 -30.44
CA LEU A 341 11.72 -15.20 -29.45
C LEU A 341 11.53 -14.43 -28.15
N ALA A 342 12.62 -13.94 -27.55
CA ALA A 342 12.55 -13.20 -26.28
C ALA A 342 13.54 -12.04 -26.24
N PHE A 343 13.18 -10.95 -25.55
CA PHE A 343 13.99 -9.76 -25.44
C PHE A 343 14.06 -9.20 -24.01
N PHE A 344 15.24 -8.76 -23.64
CA PHE A 344 15.51 -7.93 -22.46
C PHE A 344 16.67 -6.96 -22.72
N ALA A 345 16.50 -5.71 -22.33
CA ALA A 345 17.63 -4.78 -22.14
C ALA A 345 17.43 -3.98 -20.86
N GLY A 346 18.48 -3.91 -20.05
CA GLY A 346 18.43 -3.17 -18.78
C GLY A 346 19.62 -3.43 -17.89
N ARG A 347 19.93 -2.46 -17.03
CA ARG A 347 21.11 -2.48 -16.15
C ARG A 347 21.08 -3.66 -15.18
N LEU A 348 22.29 -4.03 -14.73
CA LEU A 348 22.50 -5.06 -13.71
C LEU A 348 22.04 -4.55 -12.33
N HIS A 349 20.80 -4.88 -11.96
CA HIS A 349 20.19 -4.48 -10.71
C HIS A 349 19.58 -5.70 -10.00
N GLY A 350 19.66 -5.72 -8.66
CA GLY A 350 19.03 -6.74 -7.84
C GLY A 350 19.68 -8.13 -7.97
N ARG A 351 18.96 -9.16 -7.55
CA ARG A 351 19.47 -10.54 -7.47
C ARG A 351 19.14 -11.40 -8.70
N ILE A 352 18.10 -11.06 -9.44
CA ILE A 352 17.58 -11.87 -10.55
C ILE A 352 18.35 -11.61 -11.86
N ARG A 353 18.61 -10.34 -12.17
CA ARG A 353 19.29 -9.98 -13.42
C ARG A 353 20.71 -10.53 -13.58
N PRO A 354 21.54 -10.65 -12.51
CA PRO A 354 22.82 -11.36 -12.60
C PRO A 354 22.68 -12.81 -13.11
N VAL A 355 21.67 -13.54 -12.62
CA VAL A 355 21.40 -14.91 -13.05
C VAL A 355 20.94 -14.95 -14.52
N LEU A 356 20.03 -14.04 -14.91
CA LEU A 356 19.60 -13.92 -16.30
C LEU A 356 20.80 -13.63 -17.22
N PHE A 357 21.67 -12.70 -16.85
CA PHE A 357 22.87 -12.36 -17.66
C PHE A 357 23.86 -13.50 -17.70
N GLN A 358 24.10 -14.19 -16.60
CA GLN A 358 24.97 -15.36 -16.57
C GLN A 358 24.57 -16.42 -17.61
N HIS A 359 23.29 -16.62 -17.82
CA HIS A 359 22.80 -17.65 -18.75
C HIS A 359 22.60 -17.15 -20.18
N TRP A 360 22.20 -15.88 -20.39
CA TRP A 360 21.64 -15.44 -21.67
C TRP A 360 22.31 -14.20 -22.29
N LYS A 361 23.06 -13.40 -21.53
CA LYS A 361 23.68 -12.17 -22.10
C LYS A 361 24.64 -12.54 -23.23
N ASP A 362 24.33 -12.05 -24.44
CA ASP A 362 25.16 -12.21 -25.67
C ASP A 362 25.43 -13.70 -26.06
N LYS A 363 24.56 -14.64 -25.66
CA LYS A 363 24.79 -16.07 -25.84
C LYS A 363 23.85 -16.78 -26.82
N ASP A 364 22.73 -16.16 -27.20
CA ASP A 364 21.72 -16.80 -28.03
C ASP A 364 21.16 -15.86 -29.11
N ASN A 365 20.87 -16.40 -30.28
CA ASN A 365 20.36 -15.60 -31.38
C ASN A 365 18.85 -15.34 -31.31
N ASP A 366 18.08 -16.14 -30.63
CA ASP A 366 16.64 -16.01 -30.50
C ASP A 366 16.23 -15.32 -29.20
N VAL A 367 17.05 -15.51 -28.13
CA VAL A 367 16.88 -14.86 -26.80
C VAL A 367 17.87 -13.71 -26.69
N LYS A 368 17.41 -12.51 -26.93
CA LYS A 368 18.23 -11.28 -26.95
C LYS A 368 18.27 -10.63 -25.57
N VAL A 369 19.38 -10.75 -24.86
CA VAL A 369 19.58 -10.20 -23.53
C VAL A 369 20.78 -9.26 -23.50
N TYR A 370 20.53 -7.97 -23.19
CA TYR A 370 21.51 -6.90 -23.15
C TYR A 370 21.50 -6.16 -21.85
N GLU A 371 22.64 -5.69 -21.39
CA GLU A 371 22.75 -4.72 -20.29
C GLU A 371 22.40 -3.30 -20.76
N LYS A 372 22.91 -2.93 -21.91
CA LYS A 372 22.59 -1.73 -22.70
C LYS A 372 22.48 -2.18 -24.16
N LEU A 373 21.45 -1.72 -24.84
CA LEU A 373 21.33 -2.00 -26.26
C LEU A 373 22.55 -1.43 -26.98
N PRO A 374 23.19 -2.21 -27.89
CA PRO A 374 24.35 -1.71 -28.63
C PRO A 374 24.02 -0.42 -29.39
N GLU A 375 24.97 0.53 -29.43
CA GLU A 375 24.77 1.83 -30.11
C GLU A 375 24.54 1.66 -31.63
N ASN A 376 25.08 0.60 -32.22
CA ASN A 376 24.93 0.24 -33.61
C ASN A 376 23.71 -0.69 -33.85
N SER A 377 22.85 -0.86 -32.84
CA SER A 377 21.68 -1.71 -33.03
C SER A 377 20.79 -1.14 -34.14
N PRO A 378 20.39 -1.97 -35.13
CA PRO A 378 19.51 -1.51 -36.21
C PRO A 378 18.08 -1.23 -35.71
N LEU A 379 17.76 -1.68 -34.51
CA LEU A 379 16.44 -1.52 -33.88
C LEU A 379 16.58 -0.77 -32.56
N SER A 380 15.67 0.15 -32.31
CA SER A 380 15.50 0.81 -31.03
C SER A 380 14.96 -0.17 -29.96
N TYR A 381 15.05 0.21 -28.70
CA TYR A 381 14.47 -0.57 -27.57
C TYR A 381 12.99 -0.91 -27.80
N LYS A 382 12.21 0.07 -28.24
CA LYS A 382 10.79 -0.09 -28.55
C LYS A 382 10.54 -1.08 -29.68
N GLU A 383 11.27 -0.93 -30.80
CA GLU A 383 11.15 -1.85 -31.94
C GLU A 383 11.59 -3.28 -31.59
N MET A 384 12.61 -3.43 -30.71
CA MET A 384 12.99 -4.75 -30.20
C MET A 384 11.84 -5.42 -29.45
N MET A 385 11.10 -4.69 -28.59
CA MET A 385 9.93 -5.20 -27.90
C MET A 385 8.79 -5.53 -28.87
N GLU A 386 8.51 -4.66 -29.84
CA GLU A 386 7.46 -4.85 -30.84
C GLU A 386 7.72 -6.06 -31.75
N ARG A 387 9.01 -6.40 -32.01
CA ARG A 387 9.40 -7.57 -32.82
C ARG A 387 9.61 -8.85 -32.01
N SER A 388 9.48 -8.79 -30.69
CA SER A 388 9.62 -9.95 -29.81
C SER A 388 8.30 -10.63 -29.53
N LYS A 389 8.29 -11.97 -29.50
CA LYS A 389 7.15 -12.76 -29.03
C LYS A 389 6.98 -12.57 -27.52
N TYR A 390 8.09 -12.63 -26.78
CA TYR A 390 8.13 -12.58 -25.32
C TYR A 390 9.05 -11.45 -24.85
N CYS A 391 8.58 -10.66 -23.87
CA CYS A 391 9.36 -9.61 -23.25
C CYS A 391 9.71 -9.98 -21.81
N LEU A 392 11.01 -10.18 -21.53
CA LEU A 392 11.46 -10.59 -20.20
C LEU A 392 11.36 -9.43 -19.21
N CYS A 393 10.68 -9.66 -18.11
CA CYS A 393 10.43 -8.68 -17.06
C CYS A 393 11.04 -9.13 -15.72
N PRO A 394 12.40 -9.20 -15.63
CA PRO A 394 13.06 -9.54 -14.38
C PRO A 394 12.99 -8.38 -13.40
N SER A 395 12.68 -8.67 -12.14
CA SER A 395 12.78 -7.70 -11.04
C SER A 395 14.19 -7.10 -10.98
N GLY A 396 14.27 -5.86 -10.52
CA GLY A 396 15.50 -5.15 -10.22
C GLY A 396 15.86 -5.24 -8.74
N TYR A 397 16.13 -4.10 -8.12
CA TYR A 397 16.23 -3.99 -6.67
C TYR A 397 14.86 -4.23 -6.02
N GLU A 398 13.80 -3.74 -6.69
CA GLU A 398 12.43 -3.93 -6.28
C GLU A 398 11.69 -4.89 -7.21
N VAL A 399 10.53 -5.38 -6.75
CA VAL A 399 9.73 -6.36 -7.50
C VAL A 399 9.05 -5.75 -8.73
N ALA A 400 8.66 -4.48 -8.66
CA ALA A 400 8.04 -3.75 -9.75
C ALA A 400 9.03 -3.49 -10.90
N SER A 401 8.49 -3.37 -12.09
CA SER A 401 9.28 -3.00 -13.27
C SER A 401 8.37 -2.38 -14.34
N PRO A 402 8.72 -1.21 -14.88
CA PRO A 402 7.96 -0.57 -15.95
C PRO A 402 7.90 -1.43 -17.23
N ARG A 403 8.83 -2.38 -17.39
CA ARG A 403 8.84 -3.32 -18.52
C ARG A 403 7.58 -4.13 -18.66
N VAL A 404 6.89 -4.41 -17.56
CA VAL A 404 5.63 -5.14 -17.59
C VAL A 404 4.58 -4.35 -18.39
N VAL A 405 4.47 -3.04 -18.14
CA VAL A 405 3.55 -2.17 -18.87
C VAL A 405 4.07 -1.88 -20.30
N GLU A 406 5.39 -1.64 -20.46
CA GLU A 406 6.01 -1.47 -21.77
C GLU A 406 5.78 -2.69 -22.66
N ALA A 407 5.86 -3.91 -22.11
CA ALA A 407 5.55 -5.16 -22.83
C ALA A 407 4.08 -5.21 -23.29
N ILE A 408 3.15 -4.86 -22.38
CA ILE A 408 1.72 -4.78 -22.71
C ILE A 408 1.48 -3.76 -23.83
N TYR A 409 2.12 -2.58 -23.76
CA TYR A 409 2.00 -1.55 -24.79
C TYR A 409 2.55 -1.98 -26.15
N ALA A 410 3.67 -2.71 -26.15
CA ALA A 410 4.26 -3.26 -27.37
C ALA A 410 3.55 -4.52 -27.89
N GLU A 411 2.45 -4.93 -27.32
CA GLU A 411 1.75 -6.20 -27.61
C GLU A 411 2.66 -7.43 -27.47
N CYS A 412 3.71 -7.34 -26.64
CA CYS A 412 4.67 -8.40 -26.38
C CYS A 412 4.22 -9.17 -25.12
N VAL A 413 4.19 -10.50 -25.16
CA VAL A 413 3.76 -11.29 -24.00
C VAL A 413 4.76 -11.14 -22.85
N PRO A 414 4.38 -10.57 -21.69
CA PRO A 414 5.28 -10.40 -20.57
C PRO A 414 5.71 -11.74 -19.98
N VAL A 415 7.02 -11.94 -19.79
CA VAL A 415 7.58 -13.06 -19.01
C VAL A 415 8.00 -12.52 -17.66
N LEU A 416 7.21 -12.79 -16.65
CA LEU A 416 7.40 -12.32 -15.29
C LEU A 416 8.44 -13.17 -14.57
N ILE A 417 9.56 -12.56 -14.22
CA ILE A 417 10.66 -13.20 -13.50
C ILE A 417 10.84 -12.43 -12.18
N SER A 418 9.97 -12.75 -11.24
CA SER A 418 9.91 -12.08 -9.94
C SER A 418 9.44 -13.05 -8.89
N GLU A 419 9.97 -12.90 -7.70
CA GLU A 419 9.48 -13.50 -6.46
C GLU A 419 8.72 -12.41 -5.70
N ASP A 420 7.72 -12.79 -4.89
CA ASP A 420 7.00 -11.89 -3.99
C ASP A 420 6.23 -10.70 -4.63
N TYR A 421 6.13 -10.60 -5.96
CA TYR A 421 5.41 -9.52 -6.61
C TYR A 421 3.91 -9.80 -6.70
N VAL A 422 3.12 -8.96 -6.06
CA VAL A 422 1.67 -8.94 -6.27
C VAL A 422 1.36 -8.10 -7.51
N LEU A 423 0.93 -8.75 -8.57
CA LEU A 423 0.73 -8.11 -9.87
C LEU A 423 -0.43 -7.11 -9.85
N PRO A 424 -0.33 -5.98 -10.58
CA PRO A 424 -1.36 -4.95 -10.61
C PRO A 424 -2.72 -5.50 -11.03
N PHE A 425 -3.76 -5.06 -10.34
CA PHE A 425 -5.16 -5.42 -10.66
C PHE A 425 -5.46 -6.92 -10.64
N SER A 426 -4.63 -7.74 -10.00
CA SER A 426 -4.83 -9.19 -9.89
C SER A 426 -6.10 -9.60 -9.12
N ASP A 427 -6.77 -8.64 -8.49
CA ASP A 427 -8.12 -8.81 -7.95
C ASP A 427 -9.15 -9.12 -9.05
N VAL A 428 -8.94 -8.59 -10.23
CA VAL A 428 -9.86 -8.58 -11.36
C VAL A 428 -9.28 -9.33 -12.55
N LEU A 429 -7.99 -9.12 -12.84
CA LEU A 429 -7.31 -9.68 -14.01
C LEU A 429 -6.70 -11.04 -13.70
N ASP A 430 -6.87 -11.97 -14.62
CA ASP A 430 -6.17 -13.26 -14.61
C ASP A 430 -4.89 -13.17 -15.44
N TRP A 431 -3.78 -12.87 -14.79
CA TRP A 431 -2.48 -12.67 -15.42
C TRP A 431 -1.97 -13.90 -16.21
N ASP A 432 -2.40 -15.09 -15.84
CA ASP A 432 -2.02 -16.32 -16.56
C ASP A 432 -2.62 -16.39 -17.98
N LYS A 433 -3.55 -15.49 -18.32
CA LYS A 433 -4.17 -15.39 -19.65
C LYS A 433 -3.43 -14.44 -20.61
N PHE A 434 -2.45 -13.69 -20.13
CA PHE A 434 -1.70 -12.73 -20.95
C PHE A 434 -0.22 -12.57 -20.53
N SER A 435 0.27 -13.42 -19.65
CA SER A 435 1.67 -13.43 -19.23
C SER A 435 2.15 -14.84 -18.91
N ILE A 436 3.46 -15.01 -18.80
CA ILE A 436 4.12 -16.24 -18.40
C ILE A 436 4.92 -15.98 -17.15
N LYS A 437 4.89 -16.88 -16.17
CA LYS A 437 5.72 -16.82 -14.99
C LYS A 437 6.89 -17.79 -15.15
N VAL A 438 8.10 -17.32 -14.92
CA VAL A 438 9.33 -18.13 -14.90
C VAL A 438 10.05 -17.88 -13.62
N SER A 439 10.32 -18.90 -12.84
CA SER A 439 11.10 -18.79 -11.61
C SER A 439 12.58 -18.57 -11.91
N VAL A 440 13.32 -18.02 -10.96
CA VAL A 440 14.78 -17.81 -11.09
C VAL A 440 15.51 -19.12 -11.35
N ARG A 441 15.03 -20.22 -10.80
CA ARG A 441 15.63 -21.58 -10.96
C ARG A 441 15.44 -22.12 -12.38
N GLU A 442 14.41 -21.69 -13.09
CA GLU A 442 14.08 -22.11 -14.45
C GLU A 442 14.78 -21.26 -15.53
N LEU A 443 15.47 -20.18 -15.16
CA LEU A 443 16.18 -19.32 -16.10
C LEU A 443 17.15 -20.05 -17.04
N PRO A 444 17.89 -21.11 -16.62
CA PRO A 444 18.73 -21.88 -17.55
C PRO A 444 17.93 -22.53 -18.67
N GLU A 445 16.68 -22.90 -18.41
CA GLU A 445 15.78 -23.58 -19.35
C GLU A 445 14.82 -22.63 -20.10
N LEU A 446 15.00 -21.30 -19.95
CA LEU A 446 14.09 -20.27 -20.47
C LEU A 446 13.71 -20.49 -21.93
N LYS A 447 14.69 -20.70 -22.81
CA LYS A 447 14.44 -20.93 -24.25
C LYS A 447 13.58 -22.15 -24.47
N ARG A 448 13.87 -23.26 -23.80
CA ARG A 448 13.08 -24.51 -23.89
C ARG A 448 11.64 -24.30 -23.43
N ILE A 449 11.44 -23.57 -22.34
CA ILE A 449 10.12 -23.24 -21.82
C ILE A 449 9.33 -22.42 -22.84
N LEU A 450 9.91 -21.34 -23.38
CA LEU A 450 9.23 -20.46 -24.33
C LEU A 450 8.96 -21.13 -25.68
N MET A 451 9.85 -21.97 -26.17
CA MET A 451 9.66 -22.75 -27.38
C MET A 451 8.66 -23.90 -27.20
N GLY A 452 8.47 -24.39 -25.98
CA GLY A 452 7.47 -25.40 -25.64
C GLY A 452 6.02 -24.91 -25.68
N ILE A 453 5.81 -23.59 -25.71
CA ILE A 453 4.49 -22.98 -25.84
C ILE A 453 4.01 -23.14 -27.30
N GLY A 454 2.91 -23.84 -27.47
CA GLY A 454 2.33 -24.05 -28.82
C GLY A 454 1.81 -22.74 -29.43
N ASP A 455 1.74 -22.71 -30.76
CA ASP A 455 1.30 -21.52 -31.51
C ASP A 455 -0.10 -21.04 -31.10
N ASP A 456 -1.03 -21.93 -30.82
CA ASP A 456 -2.39 -21.56 -30.43
C ASP A 456 -2.43 -20.98 -29.00
N GLU A 457 -1.62 -21.50 -28.08
CA GLU A 457 -1.45 -20.96 -26.74
C GLU A 457 -0.79 -19.56 -26.81
N TYR A 458 0.28 -19.41 -27.61
CA TYR A 458 0.90 -18.10 -27.84
C TYR A 458 -0.10 -17.08 -28.40
N LYS A 459 -0.90 -17.47 -29.43
CA LYS A 459 -1.94 -16.60 -30.00
C LYS A 459 -3.00 -16.22 -28.96
N SER A 460 -3.32 -17.12 -28.03
CA SER A 460 -4.25 -16.84 -26.94
C SER A 460 -3.66 -15.81 -25.98
N LEU A 461 -2.42 -16.01 -25.51
CA LEU A 461 -1.69 -15.07 -24.65
C LEU A 461 -1.57 -13.69 -25.31
N HIS A 462 -1.14 -13.64 -26.57
CA HIS A 462 -1.01 -12.39 -27.33
C HIS A 462 -2.34 -11.65 -27.47
N ARG A 463 -3.44 -12.36 -27.72
CA ARG A 463 -4.79 -11.79 -27.75
C ARG A 463 -5.18 -11.23 -26.38
N GLY A 464 -4.84 -11.93 -25.30
CA GLY A 464 -5.03 -11.46 -23.93
C GLY A 464 -4.27 -10.17 -23.65
N VAL A 465 -3.00 -10.06 -24.11
CA VAL A 465 -2.21 -8.82 -24.00
C VAL A 465 -2.92 -7.65 -24.68
N LYS A 466 -3.45 -7.83 -25.88
CA LYS A 466 -4.19 -6.78 -26.60
C LYS A 466 -5.47 -6.37 -25.87
N GLN A 467 -6.18 -7.33 -25.29
CA GLN A 467 -7.42 -7.05 -24.57
C GLN A 467 -7.16 -6.28 -23.27
N VAL A 468 -6.05 -6.56 -22.58
CA VAL A 468 -5.75 -5.95 -21.28
C VAL A 468 -5.18 -4.53 -21.40
N GLN A 469 -4.66 -4.13 -22.57
CA GLN A 469 -3.99 -2.83 -22.79
C GLN A 469 -4.80 -1.65 -22.24
N ARG A 470 -6.12 -1.61 -22.47
CA ARG A 470 -6.95 -0.49 -22.00
C ARG A 470 -6.88 -0.23 -20.50
N HIS A 471 -6.64 -1.30 -19.70
CA HIS A 471 -6.55 -1.23 -18.25
C HIS A 471 -5.20 -0.70 -17.74
N PHE A 472 -4.23 -0.53 -18.62
CA PHE A 472 -2.91 0.00 -18.32
C PHE A 472 -2.63 1.35 -18.96
N VAL A 473 -3.52 1.84 -19.82
CA VAL A 473 -3.36 3.15 -20.49
C VAL A 473 -3.68 4.28 -19.51
N VAL A 474 -2.80 5.28 -19.48
CA VAL A 474 -3.05 6.56 -18.82
C VAL A 474 -3.78 7.48 -19.79
N ASN A 475 -4.90 8.04 -19.40
CA ASN A 475 -5.61 9.09 -20.12
C ASN A 475 -5.77 10.32 -19.24
N ASP A 476 -5.73 11.49 -19.88
CA ASP A 476 -6.09 12.76 -19.27
C ASP A 476 -7.00 13.52 -20.26
N PRO A 477 -8.28 13.72 -19.94
CA PRO A 477 -8.98 13.22 -18.75
C PRO A 477 -9.12 11.68 -18.73
N PRO A 478 -9.29 11.07 -17.54
CA PRO A 478 -9.44 9.62 -17.37
C PRO A 478 -10.63 9.07 -18.16
N LYS A 479 -10.44 7.87 -18.75
CA LYS A 479 -11.48 7.13 -19.48
C LYS A 479 -11.92 5.91 -18.69
N ARG A 480 -13.20 5.56 -18.81
CA ARG A 480 -13.74 4.37 -18.13
C ARG A 480 -12.92 3.12 -18.40
N TYR A 481 -12.65 2.36 -17.34
CA TYR A 481 -11.83 1.15 -17.32
C TYR A 481 -10.35 1.33 -17.67
N ASP A 482 -9.84 2.55 -17.74
CA ASP A 482 -8.40 2.81 -17.86
C ASP A 482 -7.67 2.58 -16.53
N VAL A 483 -6.36 2.78 -16.51
CA VAL A 483 -5.54 2.51 -15.32
C VAL A 483 -5.98 3.31 -14.09
N PHE A 484 -6.49 4.56 -14.27
CA PHE A 484 -7.02 5.35 -13.17
C PHE A 484 -8.26 4.70 -12.56
N HIS A 485 -9.23 4.33 -13.40
CA HIS A 485 -10.46 3.67 -12.94
C HIS A 485 -10.19 2.28 -12.34
N MET A 486 -9.19 1.56 -12.85
CA MET A 486 -8.77 0.27 -12.26
C MET A 486 -8.18 0.44 -10.86
N MET A 487 -7.39 1.51 -10.63
CA MET A 487 -6.89 1.85 -9.29
C MET A 487 -8.04 2.20 -8.35
N ILE A 488 -8.95 3.08 -8.78
CA ILE A 488 -10.13 3.45 -8.00
C ILE A 488 -10.98 2.21 -7.67
N HIS A 489 -11.14 1.29 -8.62
CA HIS A 489 -11.85 0.03 -8.38
C HIS A 489 -11.13 -0.88 -7.37
N SER A 490 -9.81 -0.94 -7.39
CA SER A 490 -9.05 -1.70 -6.39
C SER A 490 -9.20 -1.09 -4.98
N LEU A 491 -9.18 0.24 -4.85
CA LEU A 491 -9.50 0.94 -3.59
C LEU A 491 -10.93 0.65 -3.13
N TRP A 492 -11.89 0.68 -4.05
CA TRP A 492 -13.28 0.30 -3.79
C TRP A 492 -13.39 -1.11 -3.20
N LEU A 493 -12.70 -2.10 -3.79
CA LEU A 493 -12.70 -3.47 -3.29
C LEU A 493 -12.12 -3.55 -1.86
N ARG A 494 -11.07 -2.77 -1.55
CA ARG A 494 -10.51 -2.70 -0.19
C ARG A 494 -11.50 -2.08 0.78
N ARG A 495 -12.18 -1.00 0.38
CA ARG A 495 -13.23 -0.38 1.20
C ARG A 495 -14.41 -1.31 1.47
N LEU A 496 -14.78 -2.14 0.52
CA LEU A 496 -15.82 -3.16 0.71
C LEU A 496 -15.42 -4.24 1.73
N ASN A 497 -14.13 -4.55 1.88
CA ASN A 497 -13.65 -5.52 2.87
C ASN A 497 -13.66 -4.96 4.30
N LEU A 498 -13.75 -3.65 4.44
CA LEU A 498 -13.74 -2.96 5.72
C LEU A 498 -15.17 -2.72 6.23
N ARG A 499 -15.36 -2.88 7.54
CA ARG A 499 -16.60 -2.48 8.24
C ARG A 499 -16.21 -1.55 9.38
N ILE A 500 -16.75 -0.35 9.36
CA ILE A 500 -16.54 0.65 10.39
C ILE A 500 -17.83 0.72 11.21
N ASN A 501 -17.72 0.48 12.51
CA ASN A 501 -18.84 0.65 13.41
C ASN A 501 -19.02 2.15 13.66
N ALA A 502 -20.25 2.62 13.46
CA ALA A 502 -20.66 4.00 13.74
C ALA A 502 -20.87 4.21 15.24
#